data_42bfd6dc1496f1a38b39b27383c43d08
#
_entry.id   42bfd6dc1496f1a38b39b27383c43d08
#
_cell.length_a   1.000
_cell.length_b   1.000
_cell.length_c   1.000
_cell.angle_alpha   90.00
_cell.angle_beta   90.00
_cell.angle_gamma   90.00
#
_symmetry.space_group_name_H-M   'P 1'
#
loop_
_entity.id
_entity.type
_entity.pdbx_description
1 polymer ?
#
loop_
_entity_poly.entity_id
_entity_poly.type
_entity_poly.pdbx_seq_one_letter_code
_entity_poly.pdbx_strand_id
1 'polypeptide(L)'
;STILEAILDAYDEAGITRDPSTWERPAPTMQRVVDKYLEGDVKKDTVYSVFRMLQDYQIFTNDTNNCVTMFEWLKSVQVIDLTLYEDNIKKLIVSLVLDVFYAEMKQLKGSDQKDGFREIRTMILVDEAHQLMKMKFNSLRKIISEGRMFGVGMILSTQGMSDFKTDEDYSTFIKSWVVHNVTNPTKSDLASIFGASDPNLERYMSYITNAVTFQSICKLGNQVNYIEDVPYFK
;
A
#
# COMPACT_ATOMS: atom_id res chain seq x y z
N SER A 1 17.48 -23.74 14.36
CA SER A 1 16.53 -23.85 13.25
C SER A 1 16.63 -22.62 12.36
N THR A 2 16.56 -22.79 11.08
CA THR A 2 16.44 -21.70 10.10
C THR A 2 14.96 -21.47 9.80
N ILE A 3 14.62 -20.28 9.27
CA ILE A 3 13.23 -20.02 8.80
C ILE A 3 12.79 -21.06 7.77
N LEU A 4 13.69 -21.44 6.87
CA LEU A 4 13.39 -22.45 5.84
C LEU A 4 13.05 -23.82 6.47
N GLU A 5 13.80 -24.25 7.47
CA GLU A 5 13.49 -25.49 8.19
C GLU A 5 12.12 -25.42 8.85
N ALA A 6 11.82 -24.32 9.56
CA ALA A 6 10.51 -24.14 10.19
C ALA A 6 9.35 -24.17 9.17
N ILE A 7 9.56 -23.60 7.98
CA ILE A 7 8.57 -23.68 6.89
C ILE A 7 8.41 -25.14 6.45
N LEU A 8 9.50 -25.86 6.18
CA LEU A 8 9.45 -27.25 5.73
C LEU A 8 8.79 -28.15 6.78
N ASP A 9 9.14 -27.99 8.05
CA ASP A 9 8.55 -28.75 9.16
C ASP A 9 7.03 -28.49 9.27
N ALA A 10 6.59 -27.23 9.07
CA ALA A 10 5.17 -26.90 9.07
C ALA A 10 4.42 -27.55 7.90
N TYR A 11 5.04 -27.59 6.71
CA TYR A 11 4.47 -28.26 5.53
C TYR A 11 4.42 -29.79 5.71
N ASP A 12 5.49 -30.40 6.22
CA ASP A 12 5.53 -31.83 6.50
C ASP A 12 4.45 -32.24 7.55
N GLU A 13 4.26 -31.43 8.57
CA GLU A 13 3.20 -31.65 9.57
C GLU A 13 1.79 -31.56 8.95
N ALA A 14 1.59 -30.64 7.99
CA ALA A 14 0.36 -30.56 7.22
C ALA A 14 0.20 -31.73 6.20
N GLY A 15 1.18 -32.61 6.13
CA GLY A 15 1.26 -33.74 5.20
C GLY A 15 1.49 -33.32 3.76
N ILE A 16 2.05 -32.13 3.53
CA ILE A 16 2.43 -31.63 2.21
C ILE A 16 3.90 -31.91 2.01
N THR A 17 4.20 -32.78 1.07
CA THR A 17 5.56 -33.26 0.76
C THR A 17 5.99 -32.83 -0.65
N ARG A 18 7.12 -33.35 -1.12
CA ARG A 18 7.57 -33.16 -2.52
C ARG A 18 6.71 -33.93 -3.53
N ASP A 19 5.80 -34.80 -3.08
CA ASP A 19 4.86 -35.50 -3.94
C ASP A 19 3.73 -34.53 -4.36
N PRO A 20 3.57 -34.25 -5.68
CA PRO A 20 2.53 -33.35 -6.18
C PRO A 20 1.11 -33.74 -5.75
N SER A 21 0.84 -35.02 -5.50
CA SER A 21 -0.49 -35.48 -5.04
C SER A 21 -0.89 -34.92 -3.68
N THR A 22 0.09 -34.39 -2.90
CA THR A 22 -0.16 -33.80 -1.59
C THR A 22 -0.42 -32.29 -1.62
N TRP A 23 -0.24 -31.63 -2.79
CA TRP A 23 -0.27 -30.17 -2.90
C TRP A 23 -1.68 -29.56 -2.87
N GLU A 24 -2.72 -30.40 -3.01
CA GLU A 24 -4.12 -29.98 -2.86
C GLU A 24 -4.54 -29.82 -1.39
N ARG A 25 -3.70 -30.24 -0.45
CA ARG A 25 -3.96 -30.08 0.99
C ARG A 25 -3.87 -28.62 1.40
N PRO A 26 -4.66 -28.20 2.42
CA PRO A 26 -4.53 -26.85 2.97
C PRO A 26 -3.11 -26.56 3.45
N ALA A 27 -2.54 -25.44 3.00
CA ALA A 27 -1.22 -25.01 3.42
C ALA A 27 -1.22 -24.68 4.94
N PRO A 28 -0.08 -24.88 5.64
CA PRO A 28 0.04 -24.47 7.03
C PRO A 28 -0.15 -22.96 7.17
N THR A 29 -0.73 -22.54 8.29
CA THR A 29 -0.87 -21.11 8.59
C THR A 29 0.49 -20.47 8.88
N MET A 30 0.59 -19.16 8.67
CA MET A 30 1.81 -18.43 9.03
C MET A 30 2.10 -18.52 10.54
N GLN A 31 1.05 -18.54 11.38
CA GLN A 31 1.21 -18.75 12.82
C GLN A 31 1.89 -20.09 13.10
N ARG A 32 1.54 -21.15 12.38
CA ARG A 32 2.17 -22.47 12.58
C ARG A 32 3.66 -22.46 12.22
N VAL A 33 4.04 -21.71 11.18
CA VAL A 33 5.46 -21.51 10.85
C VAL A 33 6.20 -20.76 11.94
N VAL A 34 5.59 -19.71 12.51
CA VAL A 34 6.15 -18.96 13.65
C VAL A 34 6.35 -19.88 14.86
N ASP A 35 5.35 -20.70 15.18
CA ASP A 35 5.42 -21.65 16.29
C ASP A 35 6.57 -22.65 16.09
N LYS A 36 6.67 -23.25 14.89
CA LYS A 36 7.75 -24.18 14.56
C LYS A 36 9.14 -23.55 14.67
N TYR A 37 9.28 -22.30 14.23
CA TYR A 37 10.54 -21.59 14.37
C TYR A 37 10.92 -21.40 15.85
N LEU A 38 9.97 -21.01 16.69
CA LEU A 38 10.20 -20.74 18.12
C LEU A 38 10.34 -22.02 18.98
N GLU A 39 9.74 -23.15 18.54
CA GLU A 39 9.92 -24.47 19.16
C GLU A 39 11.35 -25.03 18.95
N GLY A 40 12.03 -24.60 17.89
CA GLY A 40 13.37 -25.06 17.56
C GLY A 40 14.47 -24.49 18.47
N ASP A 41 15.65 -25.10 18.40
CA ASP A 41 16.85 -24.55 19.06
C ASP A 41 17.38 -23.37 18.23
N VAL A 42 16.82 -22.19 18.49
CA VAL A 42 17.12 -20.97 17.75
C VAL A 42 17.97 -20.00 18.55
N LYS A 43 18.92 -19.37 17.87
CA LYS A 43 19.67 -18.27 18.44
C LYS A 43 18.76 -17.07 18.69
N LYS A 44 18.84 -16.48 19.89
CA LYS A 44 18.08 -15.28 20.25
C LYS A 44 18.67 -14.04 19.57
N ASP A 45 18.46 -13.93 18.29
CA ASP A 45 18.90 -12.83 17.43
C ASP A 45 17.69 -11.93 17.01
N THR A 46 17.93 -11.04 16.07
CA THR A 46 16.89 -10.14 15.53
C THR A 46 15.71 -10.91 14.92
N VAL A 47 15.97 -12.03 14.23
CA VAL A 47 14.90 -12.85 13.63
C VAL A 47 14.03 -13.47 14.73
N TYR A 48 14.63 -14.05 15.76
CA TYR A 48 13.92 -14.56 16.91
C TYR A 48 13.02 -13.48 17.55
N SER A 49 13.57 -12.26 17.73
CA SER A 49 12.82 -11.16 18.33
C SER A 49 11.59 -10.78 17.49
N VAL A 50 11.74 -10.74 16.14
CA VAL A 50 10.61 -10.47 15.24
C VAL A 50 9.54 -11.56 15.35
N PHE A 51 9.91 -12.85 15.31
CA PHE A 51 8.95 -13.94 15.43
C PHE A 51 8.24 -13.95 16.81
N ARG A 52 8.94 -13.62 17.90
CA ARG A 52 8.32 -13.43 19.21
C ARG A 52 7.31 -12.30 19.19
N MET A 53 7.64 -11.15 18.60
CA MET A 53 6.71 -10.03 18.49
C MET A 53 5.46 -10.41 17.69
N LEU A 54 5.61 -11.13 16.56
CA LEU A 54 4.48 -11.62 15.76
C LEU A 54 3.54 -12.52 16.58
N GLN A 55 4.12 -13.39 17.42
CA GLN A 55 3.35 -14.26 18.31
C GLN A 55 2.68 -13.47 19.43
N ASP A 56 3.40 -12.58 20.10
CA ASP A 56 2.91 -11.81 21.25
C ASP A 56 1.79 -10.83 20.82
N TYR A 57 1.88 -10.24 19.63
CA TYR A 57 0.83 -9.39 19.05
C TYR A 57 -0.30 -10.18 18.35
N GLN A 58 -0.19 -11.50 18.25
CA GLN A 58 -1.18 -12.36 17.59
C GLN A 58 -1.52 -11.86 16.16
N ILE A 59 -0.49 -11.46 15.41
CA ILE A 59 -0.65 -10.92 14.06
C ILE A 59 -1.25 -11.96 13.10
N PHE A 60 -0.96 -13.24 13.30
CA PHE A 60 -1.48 -14.34 12.53
C PHE A 60 -2.41 -15.22 13.35
N THR A 61 -3.32 -15.91 12.66
CA THR A 61 -4.23 -16.86 13.29
C THR A 61 -4.02 -18.27 12.74
N ASN A 62 -4.35 -19.27 13.56
CA ASN A 62 -4.51 -20.66 13.13
C ASN A 62 -5.96 -21.01 12.75
N ASP A 63 -6.91 -20.09 12.96
CA ASP A 63 -8.31 -20.29 12.59
C ASP A 63 -8.52 -20.01 11.10
N THR A 64 -8.39 -21.06 10.29
CA THR A 64 -8.57 -20.98 8.83
C THR A 64 -10.02 -20.76 8.42
N ASN A 65 -11.01 -20.96 9.32
CA ASN A 65 -12.41 -20.73 8.99
C ASN A 65 -12.76 -19.24 8.83
N ASN A 66 -11.96 -18.39 9.44
CA ASN A 66 -12.10 -16.92 9.35
C ASN A 66 -11.13 -16.29 8.33
N CYS A 67 -10.35 -17.09 7.60
CA CYS A 67 -9.49 -16.59 6.55
C CYS A 67 -10.27 -16.43 5.25
N VAL A 68 -10.24 -15.24 4.69
CA VAL A 68 -10.82 -14.91 3.38
C VAL A 68 -9.76 -14.36 2.45
N THR A 69 -10.01 -14.39 1.15
CA THR A 69 -9.11 -13.73 0.19
C THR A 69 -9.11 -12.21 0.41
N MET A 70 -8.05 -11.55 -0.01
CA MET A 70 -7.95 -10.09 0.09
C MET A 70 -9.12 -9.39 -0.61
N PHE A 71 -9.51 -9.85 -1.81
CA PHE A 71 -10.60 -9.24 -2.56
C PHE A 71 -11.99 -9.58 -2.02
N GLU A 72 -12.15 -10.66 -1.27
CA GLU A 72 -13.38 -10.91 -0.50
C GLU A 72 -13.49 -9.99 0.70
N TRP A 73 -12.38 -9.80 1.42
CA TRP A 73 -12.30 -8.87 2.55
C TRP A 73 -12.57 -7.42 2.13
N LEU A 74 -12.09 -7.01 0.95
CA LEU A 74 -12.26 -5.67 0.39
C LEU A 74 -13.62 -5.41 -0.28
N LYS A 75 -14.60 -6.31 -0.18
CA LYS A 75 -15.98 -6.04 -0.65
C LYS A 75 -16.69 -4.92 0.15
N SER A 76 -16.18 -4.59 1.32
CA SER A 76 -16.63 -3.48 2.15
C SER A 76 -15.46 -2.54 2.47
N VAL A 77 -15.77 -1.38 3.07
CA VAL A 77 -14.73 -0.46 3.54
C VAL A 77 -13.96 -1.11 4.68
N GLN A 78 -12.66 -1.22 4.52
CA GLN A 78 -11.74 -1.76 5.52
C GLN A 78 -10.77 -0.67 5.96
N VAL A 79 -10.55 -0.60 7.26
CA VAL A 79 -9.58 0.31 7.86
C VAL A 79 -8.54 -0.52 8.61
N ILE A 80 -7.27 -0.37 8.25
CA ILE A 80 -6.16 -0.99 8.95
C ILE A 80 -5.60 0.06 9.91
N ASP A 81 -5.95 -0.05 11.18
CA ASP A 81 -5.41 0.83 12.21
C ASP A 81 -4.08 0.27 12.73
N LEU A 82 -3.02 1.03 12.49
CA LEU A 82 -1.66 0.68 12.91
C LEU A 82 -1.15 1.52 14.08
N THR A 83 -1.99 2.34 14.68
CA THR A 83 -1.60 3.36 15.66
C THR A 83 -0.87 2.76 16.87
N LEU A 84 -1.28 1.57 17.32
CA LEU A 84 -0.76 0.92 18.54
C LEU A 84 0.54 0.12 18.33
N TYR A 85 1.00 -0.02 17.08
CA TYR A 85 2.17 -0.84 16.77
C TYR A 85 3.43 0.00 16.64
N GLU A 86 4.57 -0.61 17.00
CA GLU A 86 5.90 -0.03 16.71
C GLU A 86 6.22 -0.04 15.21
N ASP A 87 7.10 0.84 14.76
CA ASP A 87 7.38 1.07 13.34
C ASP A 87 7.84 -0.20 12.58
N ASN A 88 8.59 -1.08 13.24
CA ASN A 88 9.00 -2.35 12.63
C ASN A 88 7.82 -3.29 12.37
N ILE A 89 6.85 -3.32 13.29
CA ILE A 89 5.63 -4.12 13.14
C ILE A 89 4.70 -3.49 12.11
N LYS A 90 4.52 -2.16 12.14
CA LYS A 90 3.78 -1.44 11.08
C LYS A 90 4.33 -1.78 9.70
N LYS A 91 5.66 -1.70 9.54
CA LYS A 91 6.34 -2.01 8.27
C LYS A 91 6.07 -3.45 7.83
N LEU A 92 6.13 -4.40 8.75
CA LEU A 92 5.89 -5.81 8.45
C LEU A 92 4.44 -6.05 8.03
N ILE A 93 3.45 -5.54 8.80
CA ILE A 93 2.03 -5.70 8.49
C ILE A 93 1.71 -5.09 7.10
N VAL A 94 2.17 -3.87 6.87
CA VAL A 94 1.95 -3.18 5.58
C VAL A 94 2.61 -3.94 4.43
N SER A 95 3.85 -4.44 4.62
CA SER A 95 4.52 -5.24 3.59
C SER A 95 3.70 -6.48 3.24
N LEU A 96 3.27 -7.24 4.24
CA LEU A 96 2.48 -8.45 4.03
C LEU A 96 1.16 -8.16 3.33
N VAL A 97 0.43 -7.14 3.77
CA VAL A 97 -0.84 -6.72 3.14
C VAL A 97 -0.63 -6.34 1.68
N LEU A 98 0.38 -5.54 1.38
CA LEU A 98 0.68 -5.12 0.01
C LEU A 98 1.15 -6.29 -0.86
N ASP A 99 1.95 -7.21 -0.32
CA ASP A 99 2.45 -8.37 -1.04
C ASP A 99 1.32 -9.35 -1.39
N VAL A 100 0.45 -9.65 -0.43
CA VAL A 100 -0.74 -10.50 -0.64
C VAL A 100 -1.70 -9.83 -1.62
N PHE A 101 -1.98 -8.54 -1.42
CA PHE A 101 -2.84 -7.78 -2.33
C PHE A 101 -2.31 -7.82 -3.78
N TYR A 102 -1.02 -7.58 -3.97
CA TYR A 102 -0.42 -7.61 -5.30
C TYR A 102 -0.48 -9.00 -5.92
N ALA A 103 -0.16 -10.05 -5.14
CA ALA A 103 -0.22 -11.43 -5.60
C ALA A 103 -1.62 -11.85 -6.06
N GLU A 104 -2.64 -11.54 -5.28
CA GLU A 104 -4.04 -11.81 -5.65
C GLU A 104 -4.52 -10.93 -6.81
N MET A 105 -4.15 -9.62 -6.83
CA MET A 105 -4.44 -8.72 -7.93
C MET A 105 -3.96 -9.29 -9.28
N LYS A 106 -2.77 -9.89 -9.32
CA LYS A 106 -2.22 -10.50 -10.53
C LYS A 106 -2.97 -11.72 -11.03
N GLN A 107 -3.76 -12.35 -10.18
CA GLN A 107 -4.61 -13.49 -10.56
C GLN A 107 -5.96 -13.04 -11.15
N LEU A 108 -6.32 -11.76 -10.97
CA LEU A 108 -7.56 -11.22 -11.53
C LEU A 108 -7.46 -11.07 -13.05
N LYS A 109 -8.59 -11.22 -13.72
CA LYS A 109 -8.73 -10.73 -15.10
C LYS A 109 -8.65 -9.21 -15.12
N GLY A 110 -8.16 -8.63 -16.21
CA GLY A 110 -8.22 -7.19 -16.41
C GLY A 110 -9.63 -6.64 -16.18
N SER A 111 -9.74 -5.43 -15.63
CA SER A 111 -11.07 -4.82 -15.43
C SER A 111 -11.69 -4.41 -16.75
N ASP A 112 -13.02 -4.44 -16.81
CA ASP A 112 -13.78 -4.11 -17.98
C ASP A 112 -13.56 -2.65 -18.39
N GLN A 113 -13.68 -2.39 -19.68
CA GLN A 113 -13.55 -1.05 -20.25
C GLN A 113 -14.86 -0.65 -20.92
N LYS A 114 -15.42 0.49 -20.49
CA LYS A 114 -16.63 1.06 -21.09
C LYS A 114 -16.40 2.55 -21.32
N ASP A 115 -16.73 3.01 -22.53
CA ASP A 115 -16.62 4.42 -22.93
C ASP A 115 -15.23 5.07 -22.69
N GLY A 116 -14.16 4.27 -22.83
CA GLY A 116 -12.78 4.71 -22.58
C GLY A 116 -12.35 4.69 -21.10
N PHE A 117 -13.24 4.35 -20.17
CA PHE A 117 -12.97 4.25 -18.75
C PHE A 117 -12.89 2.78 -18.32
N ARG A 118 -12.01 2.51 -17.35
CA ARG A 118 -11.96 1.21 -16.70
C ARG A 118 -12.84 1.19 -15.46
N GLU A 119 -13.52 0.08 -15.25
CA GLU A 119 -14.23 -0.16 -14.01
C GLU A 119 -13.25 -0.20 -12.83
N ILE A 120 -13.58 0.55 -11.78
CA ILE A 120 -12.82 0.54 -10.52
C ILE A 120 -13.42 -0.54 -9.63
N ARG A 121 -12.61 -1.53 -9.25
CA ARG A 121 -12.97 -2.61 -8.33
C ARG A 121 -12.62 -2.27 -6.89
N THR A 122 -11.50 -1.60 -6.70
CA THR A 122 -10.97 -1.30 -5.37
C THR A 122 -10.22 0.03 -5.40
N MET A 123 -10.41 0.82 -4.34
CA MET A 123 -9.62 2.03 -4.08
C MET A 123 -8.83 1.84 -2.80
N ILE A 124 -7.54 2.09 -2.87
CA ILE A 124 -6.64 2.13 -1.71
C ILE A 124 -6.41 3.59 -1.35
N LEU A 125 -6.78 3.98 -0.14
CA LEU A 125 -6.49 5.30 0.39
C LEU A 125 -5.37 5.18 1.42
N VAL A 126 -4.32 5.96 1.25
CA VAL A 126 -3.18 6.02 2.18
C VAL A 126 -3.05 7.45 2.67
N ASP A 127 -3.37 7.66 3.92
CA ASP A 127 -3.08 8.91 4.60
C ASP A 127 -1.63 8.94 5.10
N GLU A 128 -1.03 10.11 5.16
CA GLU A 128 0.39 10.29 5.48
C GLU A 128 1.31 9.39 4.63
N ALA A 129 1.03 9.31 3.34
CA ALA A 129 1.66 8.38 2.40
C ALA A 129 3.19 8.51 2.34
N HIS A 130 3.75 9.66 2.75
CA HIS A 130 5.19 9.87 2.82
C HIS A 130 5.89 8.83 3.73
N GLN A 131 5.23 8.39 4.80
CA GLN A 131 5.76 7.34 5.69
C GLN A 131 5.87 6.01 4.95
N LEU A 132 4.82 5.65 4.22
CA LEU A 132 4.78 4.42 3.44
C LEU A 132 5.79 4.42 2.28
N MET A 133 5.89 5.53 1.56
CA MET A 133 6.81 5.67 0.43
C MET A 133 8.28 5.62 0.87
N LYS A 134 8.64 6.17 2.03
CA LYS A 134 9.99 6.07 2.62
C LYS A 134 10.40 4.63 2.94
N MET A 135 9.45 3.74 3.19
CA MET A 135 9.72 2.33 3.50
C MET A 135 10.10 1.49 2.27
N LYS A 136 9.93 2.02 1.05
CA LYS A 136 10.35 1.41 -0.24
C LYS A 136 9.78 0.01 -0.48
N PHE A 137 8.45 -0.14 -0.39
CA PHE A 137 7.78 -1.40 -0.67
C PHE A 137 7.69 -1.65 -2.18
N ASN A 138 8.33 -2.71 -2.67
CA ASN A 138 8.25 -3.10 -4.09
C ASN A 138 6.82 -3.34 -4.56
N SER A 139 5.98 -3.94 -3.73
CA SER A 139 4.58 -4.21 -4.05
C SER A 139 3.75 -2.95 -4.17
N LEU A 140 4.00 -1.92 -3.33
CA LEU A 140 3.37 -0.61 -3.47
C LEU A 140 3.63 -0.01 -4.85
N ARG A 141 4.89 0.03 -5.26
CA ARG A 141 5.28 0.55 -6.58
C ARG A 141 4.60 -0.20 -7.72
N LYS A 142 4.58 -1.52 -7.64
CA LYS A 142 3.92 -2.37 -8.65
C LYS A 142 2.42 -2.14 -8.68
N ILE A 143 1.76 -1.99 -7.53
CA ILE A 143 0.33 -1.69 -7.45
C ILE A 143 0.04 -0.33 -8.11
N ILE A 144 0.84 0.70 -7.82
CA ILE A 144 0.67 2.04 -8.42
C ILE A 144 0.85 1.98 -9.94
N SER A 145 1.85 1.24 -10.45
CA SER A 145 2.16 1.19 -11.89
C SER A 145 1.22 0.27 -12.69
N GLU A 146 0.78 -0.84 -12.12
CA GLU A 146 0.05 -1.90 -12.81
C GLU A 146 -1.44 -1.97 -12.44
N GLY A 147 -1.82 -1.46 -11.26
CA GLY A 147 -3.16 -1.63 -10.68
C GLY A 147 -4.30 -1.16 -11.57
N ARG A 148 -4.07 -0.12 -12.40
CA ARG A 148 -5.06 0.37 -13.35
C ARG A 148 -5.62 -0.74 -14.26
N MET A 149 -4.77 -1.67 -14.70
CA MET A 149 -5.20 -2.77 -15.58
C MET A 149 -6.22 -3.68 -14.88
N PHE A 150 -6.10 -3.82 -13.57
CA PHE A 150 -6.96 -4.69 -12.75
C PHE A 150 -8.12 -3.93 -12.09
N GLY A 151 -8.29 -2.63 -12.38
CA GLY A 151 -9.33 -1.80 -11.77
C GLY A 151 -8.99 -1.36 -10.34
N VAL A 152 -7.71 -1.31 -9.99
CA VAL A 152 -7.24 -0.80 -8.70
C VAL A 152 -6.84 0.65 -8.87
N GLY A 153 -7.47 1.52 -8.08
CA GLY A 153 -7.09 2.93 -7.91
C GLY A 153 -6.39 3.16 -6.59
N MET A 154 -5.62 4.26 -6.52
CA MET A 154 -4.93 4.64 -5.29
C MET A 154 -5.02 6.14 -5.07
N ILE A 155 -5.28 6.54 -3.84
CA ILE A 155 -5.25 7.92 -3.37
C ILE A 155 -4.16 8.00 -2.30
N LEU A 156 -3.18 8.85 -2.53
CA LEU A 156 -2.07 9.10 -1.61
C LEU A 156 -2.18 10.53 -1.10
N SER A 157 -2.32 10.69 0.21
CA SER A 157 -2.39 11.98 0.89
C SER A 157 -1.10 12.25 1.65
N THR A 158 -0.58 13.48 1.57
CA THR A 158 0.61 13.92 2.32
C THR A 158 0.58 15.41 2.53
N GLN A 159 1.36 15.91 3.49
CA GLN A 159 1.44 17.33 3.82
C GLN A 159 2.46 18.09 2.96
N GLY A 160 3.38 17.39 2.32
CA GLY A 160 4.47 18.01 1.54
C GLY A 160 4.51 17.53 0.09
N MET A 161 4.62 18.46 -0.86
CA MET A 161 4.77 18.13 -2.29
C MET A 161 6.06 17.36 -2.57
N SER A 162 7.13 17.65 -1.82
CA SER A 162 8.43 16.98 -1.94
C SER A 162 8.41 15.52 -1.48
N ASP A 163 7.41 15.12 -0.72
CA ASP A 163 7.30 13.75 -0.19
C ASP A 163 7.14 12.69 -1.30
N PHE A 164 6.63 13.08 -2.46
CA PHE A 164 6.53 12.20 -3.63
C PHE A 164 7.86 12.03 -4.37
N LYS A 165 8.86 12.87 -4.08
CA LYS A 165 10.21 12.81 -4.65
C LYS A 165 11.13 11.99 -3.75
N THR A 166 10.81 10.72 -3.58
CA THR A 166 11.73 9.76 -2.96
C THR A 166 12.73 9.26 -4.00
N ASP A 167 13.67 8.40 -3.60
CA ASP A 167 14.61 7.77 -4.54
C ASP A 167 13.90 7.06 -5.72
N GLU A 168 12.63 6.71 -5.58
CA GLU A 168 11.83 6.01 -6.59
C GLU A 168 10.88 6.93 -7.39
N ASP A 169 10.89 8.23 -7.16
CA ASP A 169 10.05 9.24 -7.83
C ASP A 169 8.62 8.76 -8.19
N TYR A 170 7.80 8.60 -7.17
CA TYR A 170 6.39 8.17 -7.33
C TYR A 170 5.56 9.16 -8.15
N SER A 171 6.00 10.42 -8.28
CA SER A 171 5.28 11.45 -9.04
C SER A 171 5.07 11.07 -10.51
N THR A 172 5.97 10.26 -11.09
CA THR A 172 5.88 9.82 -12.49
C THR A 172 4.67 8.93 -12.77
N PHE A 173 4.16 8.23 -11.75
CA PHE A 173 3.01 7.34 -11.87
C PHE A 173 1.68 8.05 -11.58
N ILE A 174 1.72 9.18 -10.87
CA ILE A 174 0.52 9.92 -10.47
C ILE A 174 0.05 10.81 -11.61
N LYS A 175 -1.20 10.64 -12.03
CA LYS A 175 -1.80 11.37 -13.17
C LYS A 175 -2.76 12.47 -12.76
N SER A 176 -3.22 12.42 -11.52
CA SER A 176 -4.18 13.39 -10.97
C SER A 176 -3.65 13.94 -9.65
N TRP A 177 -3.71 15.24 -9.49
CA TRP A 177 -3.21 15.93 -8.31
C TRP A 177 -4.27 16.88 -7.79
N VAL A 178 -4.45 16.88 -6.48
CA VAL A 178 -5.22 17.90 -5.76
C VAL A 178 -4.26 18.53 -4.76
N VAL A 179 -4.00 19.81 -4.92
CA VAL A 179 -3.05 20.55 -4.09
C VAL A 179 -3.80 21.65 -3.35
N HIS A 180 -3.87 21.52 -2.04
CA HIS A 180 -4.38 22.54 -1.14
C HIS A 180 -3.29 23.54 -0.75
N ASN A 181 -3.52 24.35 0.29
CA ASN A 181 -2.49 25.22 0.82
C ASN A 181 -1.26 24.41 1.27
N VAL A 182 -0.10 24.80 0.78
CA VAL A 182 1.18 24.20 1.16
C VAL A 182 2.13 25.30 1.59
N THR A 183 2.76 25.12 2.72
CA THR A 183 3.75 26.06 3.24
C THR A 183 5.05 25.97 2.44
N ASN A 184 5.53 27.11 1.90
CA ASN A 184 6.80 27.22 1.20
C ASN A 184 7.02 26.21 0.04
N PRO A 185 6.10 26.12 -0.95
CA PRO A 185 6.32 25.28 -2.12
C PRO A 185 7.50 25.81 -2.94
N THR A 186 8.31 24.91 -3.51
CA THR A 186 9.42 25.30 -4.39
C THR A 186 8.99 25.22 -5.85
N LYS A 187 9.67 25.97 -6.75
CA LYS A 187 9.48 25.82 -8.20
C LYS A 187 9.71 24.40 -8.66
N SER A 188 10.66 23.70 -8.09
CA SER A 188 10.97 22.31 -8.40
C SER A 188 9.79 21.38 -8.04
N ASP A 189 9.09 21.64 -6.92
CA ASP A 189 7.92 20.84 -6.53
C ASP A 189 6.78 21.03 -7.52
N LEU A 190 6.49 22.29 -7.87
CA LEU A 190 5.48 22.61 -8.86
C LEU A 190 5.82 22.02 -10.24
N ALA A 191 7.08 22.14 -10.66
CA ALA A 191 7.54 21.60 -11.94
C ALA A 191 7.35 20.06 -12.03
N SER A 192 7.50 19.32 -10.93
CA SER A 192 7.26 17.89 -10.90
C SER A 192 5.79 17.51 -11.09
N ILE A 193 4.88 18.37 -10.64
CA ILE A 193 3.43 18.16 -10.73
C ILE A 193 2.88 18.69 -12.05
N PHE A 194 3.17 19.95 -12.37
CA PHE A 194 2.55 20.67 -13.48
C PHE A 194 3.36 20.59 -14.79
N GLY A 195 4.64 20.28 -14.70
CA GLY A 195 5.60 20.27 -15.80
C GLY A 195 6.58 21.44 -15.73
N ALA A 196 7.86 21.18 -15.98
CA ALA A 196 8.93 22.20 -15.87
C ALA A 196 8.78 23.36 -16.87
N SER A 197 8.13 23.13 -18.00
CA SER A 197 7.90 24.13 -19.06
C SER A 197 6.53 24.83 -18.99
N ASP A 198 5.72 24.56 -17.93
CA ASP A 198 4.41 25.22 -17.80
C ASP A 198 4.61 26.72 -17.51
N PRO A 199 4.09 27.63 -18.34
CA PRO A 199 4.26 29.06 -18.17
C PRO A 199 3.52 29.62 -16.94
N ASN A 200 2.61 28.85 -16.34
CA ASN A 200 1.78 29.30 -15.21
C ASN A 200 2.34 28.90 -13.83
N LEU A 201 3.55 28.34 -13.74
CA LEU A 201 4.09 27.85 -12.45
C LEU A 201 4.10 28.93 -11.34
N GLU A 202 4.43 30.17 -11.66
CA GLU A 202 4.40 31.29 -10.70
C GLU A 202 2.96 31.59 -10.22
N ARG A 203 2.01 31.52 -11.13
CA ARG A 203 0.59 31.69 -10.79
C ARG A 203 0.07 30.57 -9.90
N TYR A 204 0.46 29.33 -10.17
CA TYR A 204 0.11 28.19 -9.33
C TYR A 204 0.73 28.31 -7.95
N MET A 205 2.00 28.70 -7.87
CA MET A 205 2.69 28.96 -6.61
C MET A 205 1.95 30.01 -5.78
N SER A 206 1.65 31.16 -6.38
CA SER A 206 0.93 32.22 -5.70
C SER A 206 -0.44 31.76 -5.19
N TYR A 207 -1.18 31.00 -6.01
CA TYR A 207 -2.49 30.49 -5.61
C TYR A 207 -2.37 29.50 -4.44
N ILE A 208 -1.48 28.49 -4.52
CA ILE A 208 -1.32 27.46 -3.49
C ILE A 208 -0.88 28.09 -2.15
N THR A 209 0.06 29.06 -2.19
CA THR A 209 0.55 29.72 -0.96
C THR A 209 -0.54 30.55 -0.27
N ASN A 210 -1.45 31.13 -1.03
CA ASN A 210 -2.51 31.99 -0.52
C ASN A 210 -3.88 31.30 -0.41
N ALA A 211 -3.97 30.03 -0.80
CA ALA A 211 -5.23 29.27 -0.75
C ALA A 211 -5.76 29.22 0.69
N VAL A 212 -7.02 29.52 0.85
CA VAL A 212 -7.72 29.39 2.14
C VAL A 212 -8.39 28.02 2.24
N THR A 213 -8.99 27.74 3.39
CA THR A 213 -9.73 26.50 3.62
C THR A 213 -10.76 26.26 2.50
N PHE A 214 -10.82 25.04 1.99
CA PHE A 214 -11.64 24.58 0.87
C PHE A 214 -11.24 25.08 -0.52
N GLN A 215 -10.11 25.76 -0.66
CA GLN A 215 -9.54 26.07 -1.97
C GLN A 215 -8.44 25.08 -2.32
N SER A 216 -8.41 24.67 -3.58
CA SER A 216 -7.41 23.76 -4.13
C SER A 216 -7.15 24.00 -5.61
N ILE A 217 -6.02 23.54 -6.08
CA ILE A 217 -5.73 23.43 -7.50
C ILE A 217 -5.72 21.94 -7.89
N CYS A 218 -6.48 21.60 -8.91
CA CYS A 218 -6.62 20.22 -9.37
C CYS A 218 -6.03 20.08 -10.78
N LYS A 219 -5.08 19.14 -10.93
CA LYS A 219 -4.56 18.72 -12.23
C LYS A 219 -5.11 17.34 -12.58
N LEU A 220 -5.83 17.25 -13.70
CA LEU A 220 -6.34 16.00 -14.27
C LEU A 220 -5.76 15.83 -15.68
N GLY A 221 -4.77 14.98 -15.83
CA GLY A 221 -4.00 14.88 -17.07
C GLY A 221 -3.31 16.20 -17.41
N ASN A 222 -3.71 16.85 -18.50
CA ASN A 222 -3.17 18.15 -18.92
C ASN A 222 -4.04 19.35 -18.52
N GLN A 223 -5.19 19.11 -17.90
CA GLN A 223 -6.09 20.17 -17.47
C GLN A 223 -5.78 20.59 -16.03
N VAL A 224 -5.74 21.90 -15.79
CA VAL A 224 -5.54 22.49 -14.48
C VAL A 224 -6.75 23.37 -14.15
N ASN A 225 -7.39 23.09 -13.03
CA ASN A 225 -8.57 23.81 -12.56
C ASN A 225 -8.34 24.33 -11.14
N TYR A 226 -8.87 25.49 -10.86
CA TYR A 226 -8.97 26.06 -9.50
C TYR A 226 -10.32 25.66 -8.94
N ILE A 227 -10.31 25.09 -7.74
CA ILE A 227 -11.50 24.53 -7.12
C ILE A 227 -11.75 25.28 -5.81
N GLU A 228 -13.00 25.59 -5.57
CA GLU A 228 -13.51 26.06 -4.29
C GLU A 228 -14.60 25.10 -3.84
N ASP A 229 -14.29 24.34 -2.79
CA ASP A 229 -15.19 23.31 -2.28
C ASP A 229 -16.14 23.87 -1.25
N VAL A 230 -17.36 23.32 -1.19
CA VAL A 230 -18.31 23.61 -0.12
C VAL A 230 -18.22 22.50 0.93
N PRO A 231 -18.09 22.84 2.22
CA PRO A 231 -18.03 21.82 3.26
C PRO A 231 -19.26 20.92 3.23
N TYR A 232 -19.04 19.62 3.32
CA TYR A 232 -20.11 18.63 3.34
C TYR A 232 -21.08 18.82 4.53
N PHE A 233 -20.56 19.41 5.63
CA PHE A 233 -21.32 19.69 6.84
C PHE A 233 -21.72 21.18 6.91
N LYS A 234 -22.73 21.56 6.16
CA LYS A 234 -23.46 22.81 6.36
C LYS A 234 -24.90 22.50 6.66
#